data_8078764ae21eb9e3298c4af4cc3ffbc0
#
_entry.id   8078764ae21eb9e3298c4af4cc3ffbc0
#
_cell.length_a   1.000
_cell.length_b   1.000
_cell.length_c   1.000
_cell.angle_alpha   90.00
_cell.angle_beta   90.00
_cell.angle_gamma   90.00
#
_symmetry.space_group_name_H-M   'P 1'
#
loop_
_entity.id
_entity.type
_entity.pdbx_description
1 polymer ?
#
loop_
_entity_poly.entity_id
_entity_poly.type
_entity_poly.pdbx_seq_one_letter_code
_entity_poly.pdbx_strand_id
1 'polypeptide(L)'
;MKISGVYKITNTVTGDFYIGSSKDVKKRWTAHKSPSRWNENPNISLYRDMQKYGVDKFDFQILANVEPEQLKETEQQFIETLKPTYNSYKANGIDSEKRRKTHNKAIRKYRQTEKGKKHTKEYNKNYCNQICSYNGEILTLDKLRYRFTKAGIEHPTIEAKKYLL
;
A
#
# COMPACT_ATOMS: atom_id res chain seq x y z
N MET A 1 26.03 -6.62 6.34
CA MET A 1 25.99 -5.47 5.43
C MET A 1 24.62 -5.46 4.73
N LYS A 2 23.92 -4.32 4.71
CA LYS A 2 22.64 -4.19 3.98
C LYS A 2 22.95 -3.95 2.50
N ILE A 3 22.22 -4.61 1.61
CA ILE A 3 22.36 -4.44 0.17
C ILE A 3 21.12 -3.75 -0.33
N SER A 4 21.28 -2.51 -0.82
CA SER A 4 20.23 -1.79 -1.54
C SER A 4 20.31 -2.14 -3.02
N GLY A 5 19.20 -2.54 -3.62
CA GLY A 5 19.23 -2.95 -5.02
C GLY A 5 17.92 -3.49 -5.59
N VAL A 6 17.97 -3.77 -6.88
CA VAL A 6 16.91 -4.43 -7.64
C VAL A 6 17.24 -5.92 -7.76
N TYR A 7 16.23 -6.76 -7.59
CA TYR A 7 16.38 -8.22 -7.59
C TYR A 7 15.32 -8.91 -8.45
N LYS A 8 15.64 -10.13 -8.86
CA LYS A 8 14.77 -11.04 -9.61
C LYS A 8 14.48 -12.29 -8.76
N ILE A 9 13.26 -12.76 -8.81
CA ILE A 9 12.85 -14.05 -8.25
C ILE A 9 12.28 -14.87 -9.40
N THR A 10 12.91 -15.98 -9.74
CA THR A 10 12.53 -16.83 -10.87
C THR A 10 11.97 -18.16 -10.39
N ASN A 11 10.80 -18.55 -10.87
CA ASN A 11 10.27 -19.89 -10.73
C ASN A 11 11.03 -20.81 -11.70
N THR A 12 11.84 -21.72 -11.19
CA THR A 12 12.68 -22.61 -12.01
C THR A 12 11.89 -23.69 -12.74
N VAL A 13 10.61 -23.89 -12.36
CA VAL A 13 9.73 -24.88 -13.00
C VAL A 13 9.04 -24.29 -14.22
N THR A 14 8.55 -23.04 -14.15
CA THR A 14 7.78 -22.41 -15.22
C THR A 14 8.58 -21.41 -16.06
N GLY A 15 9.70 -20.89 -15.51
CA GLY A 15 10.46 -19.80 -16.11
C GLY A 15 9.88 -18.40 -15.80
N ASP A 16 8.72 -18.34 -15.17
CA ASP A 16 8.11 -17.07 -14.77
C ASP A 16 8.94 -16.37 -13.71
N PHE A 17 8.97 -15.05 -13.74
CA PHE A 17 9.78 -14.30 -12.78
C PHE A 17 9.13 -13.00 -12.33
N TYR A 18 9.60 -12.53 -11.18
CA TYR A 18 9.26 -11.28 -10.53
C TYR A 18 10.49 -10.37 -10.41
N ILE A 19 10.31 -9.08 -10.59
CA ILE A 19 11.32 -8.06 -10.31
C ILE A 19 10.82 -7.17 -9.18
N GLY A 20 11.71 -6.85 -8.23
CA GLY A 20 11.41 -5.97 -7.12
C GLY A 20 12.65 -5.22 -6.66
N SER A 21 12.45 -4.20 -5.83
CA SER A 21 13.54 -3.43 -5.23
C SER A 21 13.43 -3.37 -3.71
N SER A 22 14.56 -3.17 -3.04
CA SER A 22 14.59 -2.99 -1.59
C SER A 22 15.87 -2.28 -1.14
N LYS A 23 15.76 -1.46 -0.08
CA LYS A 23 16.90 -0.93 0.67
C LYS A 23 17.68 -2.00 1.45
N ASP A 24 17.09 -3.19 1.62
CA ASP A 24 17.71 -4.36 2.22
C ASP A 24 17.14 -5.61 1.52
N VAL A 25 17.83 -6.02 0.46
CA VAL A 25 17.42 -7.13 -0.40
C VAL A 25 17.35 -8.44 0.38
N LYS A 26 18.32 -8.72 1.27
CA LYS A 26 18.34 -9.96 2.06
C LYS A 26 17.14 -10.08 2.98
N LYS A 27 16.81 -8.99 3.70
CA LYS A 27 15.62 -8.93 4.55
C LYS A 27 14.33 -9.07 3.73
N ARG A 28 14.30 -8.48 2.54
CA ARG A 28 13.15 -8.59 1.64
C ARG A 28 12.94 -10.01 1.12
N TRP A 29 14.03 -10.73 0.79
CA TRP A 29 13.98 -12.12 0.38
C TRP A 29 13.46 -13.04 1.49
N THR A 30 13.92 -12.84 2.74
CA THR A 30 13.36 -13.57 3.89
C THR A 30 11.86 -13.35 4.01
N ALA A 31 11.39 -12.12 3.82
CA ALA A 31 9.96 -11.82 3.83
C ALA A 31 9.19 -12.51 2.67
N HIS A 32 9.78 -12.59 1.46
CA HIS A 32 9.17 -13.34 0.35
C HIS A 32 9.07 -14.83 0.62
N LYS A 33 10.03 -15.41 1.33
CA LYS A 33 10.06 -16.83 1.68
C LYS A 33 9.13 -17.22 2.83
N SER A 34 8.50 -16.25 3.51
CA SER A 34 7.65 -16.49 4.67
C SER A 34 6.24 -16.96 4.28
N PRO A 35 5.78 -18.14 4.77
CA PRO A 35 4.42 -18.62 4.56
C PRO A 35 3.34 -17.66 5.07
N SER A 36 3.57 -16.96 6.19
CA SER A 36 2.64 -15.95 6.71
C SER A 36 2.32 -14.89 5.67
N ARG A 37 3.35 -14.42 4.95
CA ARG A 37 3.18 -13.40 3.91
C ARG A 37 2.38 -13.90 2.71
N TRP A 38 2.49 -15.17 2.35
CA TRP A 38 1.71 -15.76 1.27
C TRP A 38 0.24 -15.86 1.65
N ASN A 39 -0.05 -16.28 2.89
CA ASN A 39 -1.42 -16.37 3.43
C ASN A 39 -2.08 -14.99 3.54
N GLU A 40 -1.34 -13.95 3.92
CA GLU A 40 -1.83 -12.58 3.97
C GLU A 40 -2.12 -11.99 2.57
N ASN A 41 -1.47 -12.53 1.53
CA ASN A 41 -1.53 -11.99 0.18
C ASN A 41 -1.83 -13.05 -0.89
N PRO A 42 -2.94 -13.81 -0.77
CA PRO A 42 -3.23 -14.97 -1.63
C PRO A 42 -3.47 -14.60 -3.10
N ASN A 43 -3.75 -13.34 -3.38
CA ASN A 43 -4.02 -12.85 -4.74
C ASN A 43 -2.75 -12.51 -5.54
N ILE A 44 -1.57 -12.58 -4.93
CA ILE A 44 -0.29 -12.33 -5.60
C ILE A 44 0.16 -13.62 -6.31
N SER A 45 0.30 -13.58 -7.63
CA SER A 45 0.65 -14.75 -8.47
C SER A 45 1.94 -15.42 -8.02
N LEU A 46 2.99 -14.64 -7.71
CA LEU A 46 4.24 -15.13 -7.17
C LEU A 46 4.03 -16.01 -5.91
N TYR A 47 3.19 -15.57 -4.96
CA TYR A 47 2.97 -16.29 -3.71
C TYR A 47 2.11 -17.54 -3.89
N ARG A 48 1.14 -17.53 -4.80
CA ARG A 48 0.38 -18.74 -5.18
C ARG A 48 1.30 -19.82 -5.74
N ASP A 49 2.25 -19.42 -6.57
CA ASP A 49 3.19 -20.36 -7.17
C ASP A 49 4.22 -20.83 -6.15
N MET A 50 4.65 -19.98 -5.20
CA MET A 50 5.49 -20.40 -4.09
C MET A 50 4.78 -21.43 -3.19
N GLN A 51 3.47 -21.29 -2.95
CA GLN A 51 2.66 -22.29 -2.24
C GLN A 51 2.52 -23.59 -3.03
N LYS A 52 2.37 -23.50 -4.35
CA LYS A 52 2.15 -24.65 -5.23
C LYS A 52 3.41 -25.48 -5.48
N TYR A 53 4.52 -24.83 -5.73
CA TYR A 53 5.76 -25.51 -6.17
C TYR A 53 6.81 -25.64 -5.06
N GLY A 54 6.65 -24.92 -3.94
CA GLY A 54 7.64 -24.81 -2.89
C GLY A 54 8.66 -23.72 -3.17
N VAL A 55 9.14 -23.08 -2.09
CA VAL A 55 10.09 -21.96 -2.18
C VAL A 55 11.48 -22.39 -2.69
N ASP A 56 11.84 -23.63 -2.54
CA ASP A 56 13.07 -24.26 -3.04
C ASP A 56 13.15 -24.29 -4.57
N LYS A 57 12.02 -24.13 -5.26
CA LYS A 57 11.93 -24.02 -6.72
C LYS A 57 12.02 -22.57 -7.21
N PHE A 58 12.40 -21.65 -6.33
CA PHE A 58 12.57 -20.23 -6.70
C PHE A 58 14.00 -19.80 -6.51
N ASP A 59 14.59 -19.26 -7.59
CA ASP A 59 15.91 -18.66 -7.58
C ASP A 59 15.81 -17.15 -7.29
N PHE A 60 16.75 -16.66 -6.44
CA PHE A 60 16.77 -15.28 -5.97
C PHE A 60 18.10 -14.63 -6.39
N GLN A 61 18.05 -13.70 -7.33
CA GLN A 61 19.21 -13.06 -7.92
C GLN A 61 19.15 -11.53 -7.77
N ILE A 62 20.29 -10.89 -7.44
CA ILE A 62 20.45 -9.44 -7.50
C ILE A 62 20.75 -9.06 -8.94
N LEU A 63 19.97 -8.14 -9.52
CA LEU A 63 20.17 -7.60 -10.86
C LEU A 63 21.08 -6.38 -10.85
N ALA A 64 20.90 -5.48 -9.87
CA ALA A 64 21.72 -4.29 -9.71
C ALA A 64 21.77 -3.83 -8.26
N ASN A 65 22.94 -3.36 -7.82
CA ASN A 65 23.11 -2.63 -6.58
C ASN A 65 22.93 -1.14 -6.90
N VAL A 66 21.96 -0.49 -6.27
CA VAL A 66 21.66 0.92 -6.51
C VAL A 66 21.34 1.64 -5.20
N GLU A 67 21.54 2.94 -5.20
CA GLU A 67 21.21 3.77 -4.06
C GLU A 67 19.69 3.81 -3.82
N PRO A 68 19.26 4.01 -2.56
CA PRO A 68 17.84 3.98 -2.20
C PRO A 68 16.94 4.92 -3.01
N GLU A 69 17.47 6.03 -3.47
CA GLU A 69 16.77 7.06 -4.24
C GLU A 69 16.47 6.59 -5.67
N GLN A 70 17.32 5.73 -6.23
CA GLN A 70 17.22 5.24 -7.62
C GLN A 70 16.45 3.92 -7.73
N LEU A 71 16.08 3.30 -6.60
CA LEU A 71 15.45 1.97 -6.59
C LEU A 71 14.21 1.87 -7.49
N LYS A 72 13.30 2.84 -7.40
CA LYS A 72 12.04 2.81 -8.16
C LYS A 72 12.24 2.97 -9.65
N GLU A 73 13.12 3.87 -10.04
CA GLU A 73 13.44 4.12 -11.44
C GLU A 73 14.11 2.92 -12.08
N THR A 74 15.13 2.37 -11.40
CA THR A 74 15.85 1.19 -11.87
C THR A 74 14.96 -0.05 -11.93
N GLU A 75 14.10 -0.28 -10.92
CA GLU A 75 13.10 -1.36 -10.95
C GLU A 75 12.17 -1.22 -12.15
N GLN A 76 11.68 -0.01 -12.43
CA GLN A 76 10.79 0.25 -13.56
C GLN A 76 11.49 -0.03 -14.90
N GLN A 77 12.74 0.37 -15.07
CA GLN A 77 13.55 0.10 -16.26
C GLN A 77 13.70 -1.41 -16.50
N PHE A 78 14.01 -2.19 -15.45
CA PHE A 78 14.09 -3.65 -15.55
C PHE A 78 12.73 -4.29 -15.88
N ILE A 79 11.63 -3.80 -15.32
CA ILE A 79 10.28 -4.30 -15.62
C ILE A 79 9.91 -4.03 -17.08
N GLU A 80 10.20 -2.86 -17.60
CA GLU A 80 9.90 -2.50 -19.00
C GLU A 80 10.74 -3.28 -19.99
N THR A 81 12.01 -3.54 -19.64
CA THR A 81 12.95 -4.28 -20.50
C THR A 81 12.68 -5.78 -20.50
N LEU A 82 12.52 -6.37 -19.32
CA LEU A 82 12.44 -7.82 -19.12
C LEU A 82 11.01 -8.38 -19.12
N LYS A 83 9.99 -7.53 -18.95
CA LYS A 83 8.56 -7.87 -18.96
C LYS A 83 8.19 -9.06 -18.05
N PRO A 84 8.46 -8.98 -16.75
CA PRO A 84 8.24 -10.08 -15.80
C PRO A 84 6.77 -10.49 -15.70
N THR A 85 6.50 -11.79 -15.68
CA THR A 85 5.15 -12.36 -15.63
C THR A 85 4.44 -12.10 -14.32
N TYR A 86 5.19 -12.14 -13.19
CA TYR A 86 4.61 -11.93 -11.86
C TYR A 86 4.41 -10.45 -11.50
N ASN A 87 4.99 -9.51 -12.23
CA ASN A 87 4.75 -8.09 -12.00
C ASN A 87 3.44 -7.65 -12.69
N SER A 88 2.33 -7.87 -12.02
CA SER A 88 1.02 -7.37 -12.49
C SER A 88 0.93 -5.84 -12.52
N TYR A 89 1.94 -5.15 -11.95
CA TYR A 89 1.94 -3.71 -11.75
C TYR A 89 3.31 -3.10 -12.11
N LYS A 90 3.29 -1.94 -12.75
CA LYS A 90 4.48 -1.12 -12.96
C LYS A 90 5.01 -0.61 -11.61
N ALA A 91 6.34 -0.54 -11.42
CA ALA A 91 6.94 -0.05 -10.18
C ALA A 91 6.54 1.39 -9.83
N ASN A 92 6.30 2.23 -10.85
CA ASN A 92 5.79 3.60 -10.70
C ASN A 92 4.26 3.67 -10.50
N GLY A 93 3.63 2.53 -10.26
CA GLY A 93 2.18 2.43 -10.09
C GLY A 93 1.48 2.47 -11.44
N ILE A 94 0.67 1.46 -11.70
CA ILE A 94 -0.41 1.65 -12.63
C ILE A 94 -1.14 2.87 -12.18
N ASP A 95 -1.16 3.80 -13.11
CA ASP A 95 -2.28 4.67 -13.16
C ASP A 95 -2.99 4.74 -11.79
N SER A 96 -2.21 5.30 -10.83
CA SER A 96 -2.71 5.51 -9.46
C SER A 96 -4.04 6.26 -9.54
N GLU A 97 -4.23 7.03 -10.61
CA GLU A 97 -5.43 7.75 -10.92
C GLU A 97 -6.57 6.80 -11.38
N LYS A 98 -6.30 5.83 -12.25
CA LYS A 98 -7.29 4.84 -12.68
C LYS A 98 -7.72 3.95 -11.52
N ARG A 99 -6.78 3.51 -10.69
CA ARG A 99 -7.07 2.75 -9.47
C ARG A 99 -7.84 3.58 -8.46
N ARG A 100 -7.46 4.85 -8.27
CA ARG A 100 -8.19 5.81 -7.42
C ARG A 100 -9.60 6.04 -7.95
N LYS A 101 -9.76 6.23 -9.26
CA LYS A 101 -11.08 6.38 -9.91
C LYS A 101 -11.94 5.13 -9.72
N THR A 102 -11.39 3.93 -9.95
CA THR A 102 -12.10 2.66 -9.75
C THR A 102 -12.47 2.43 -8.30
N HIS A 103 -11.54 2.67 -7.37
CA HIS A 103 -11.77 2.58 -5.93
C HIS A 103 -12.84 3.58 -5.47
N ASN A 104 -12.74 4.83 -5.89
CA ASN A 104 -13.73 5.87 -5.55
C ASN A 104 -15.11 5.55 -6.13
N LYS A 105 -15.17 4.96 -7.35
CA LYS A 105 -16.43 4.50 -7.96
C LYS A 105 -17.04 3.36 -7.12
N ALA A 106 -16.24 2.41 -6.66
CA ALA A 106 -16.70 1.31 -5.80
C ALA A 106 -17.20 1.82 -4.44
N ILE A 107 -16.47 2.74 -3.79
CA ILE A 107 -16.90 3.39 -2.54
C ILE A 107 -18.20 4.16 -2.75
N ARG A 108 -18.32 4.92 -3.85
CA ARG A 108 -19.53 5.67 -4.16
C ARG A 108 -20.74 4.73 -4.32
N LYS A 109 -20.56 3.61 -5.05
CA LYS A 109 -21.59 2.58 -5.20
C LYS A 109 -21.96 1.94 -3.86
N TYR A 110 -20.97 1.59 -3.03
CA TYR A 110 -21.21 1.04 -1.69
C TYR A 110 -22.01 2.00 -0.80
N ARG A 111 -21.65 3.30 -0.77
CA ARG A 111 -22.36 4.32 0.03
C ARG A 111 -23.81 4.52 -0.37
N GLN A 112 -24.20 4.12 -1.59
CA GLN A 112 -25.60 4.16 -2.05
C GLN A 112 -26.42 2.96 -1.58
N THR A 113 -25.79 1.86 -1.16
CA THR A 113 -26.51 0.71 -0.59
C THR A 113 -27.02 1.02 0.82
N GLU A 114 -28.09 0.34 1.25
CA GLU A 114 -28.62 0.51 2.61
C GLU A 114 -27.56 0.21 3.68
N LYS A 115 -26.74 -0.83 3.47
CA LYS A 115 -25.61 -1.17 4.35
C LYS A 115 -24.57 -0.05 4.40
N GLY A 116 -24.24 0.55 3.26
CA GLY A 116 -23.29 1.66 3.17
C GLY A 116 -23.83 2.94 3.80
N LYS A 117 -25.11 3.24 3.63
CA LYS A 117 -25.78 4.37 4.29
C LYS A 117 -25.78 4.22 5.81
N LYS A 118 -26.14 3.01 6.30
CA LYS A 118 -26.11 2.70 7.75
C LYS A 118 -24.70 2.85 8.32
N HIS A 119 -23.71 2.26 7.68
CA HIS A 119 -22.30 2.36 8.10
C HIS A 119 -21.79 3.80 8.10
N THR A 120 -22.13 4.59 7.07
CA THR A 120 -21.74 6.01 7.00
C THR A 120 -22.42 6.83 8.10
N LYS A 121 -23.70 6.57 8.38
CA LYS A 121 -24.44 7.26 9.44
C LYS A 121 -23.85 6.94 10.83
N GLU A 122 -23.52 5.68 11.09
CA GLU A 122 -22.91 5.23 12.34
C GLU A 122 -21.49 5.79 12.52
N TYR A 123 -20.66 5.72 11.46
CA TYR A 123 -19.33 6.33 11.45
C TYR A 123 -19.39 7.83 11.74
N ASN A 124 -20.26 8.57 11.04
CA ASN A 124 -20.41 10.01 11.25
C ASN A 124 -20.90 10.33 12.66
N LYS A 125 -21.86 9.56 13.19
CA LYS A 125 -22.33 9.73 14.57
C LYS A 125 -21.20 9.57 15.57
N ASN A 126 -20.39 8.52 15.44
CA ASN A 126 -19.27 8.25 16.33
C ASN A 126 -18.16 9.29 16.17
N TYR A 127 -17.88 9.70 14.93
CA TYR A 127 -16.84 10.69 14.64
C TYR A 127 -17.24 12.11 15.08
N CYS A 128 -18.46 12.54 14.76
CA CYS A 128 -18.93 13.90 15.09
C CYS A 128 -19.18 14.11 16.59
N ASN A 129 -19.40 13.03 17.35
CA ASN A 129 -19.59 13.10 18.80
C ASN A 129 -18.30 13.05 19.60
N GLN A 130 -17.14 12.87 18.96
CA GLN A 130 -15.87 12.96 19.68
C GLN A 130 -15.67 14.39 20.19
N ILE A 131 -15.26 14.51 21.46
CA ILE A 131 -15.10 15.79 22.14
C ILE A 131 -13.62 16.18 22.14
N CYS A 132 -13.36 17.45 21.83
CA CYS A 132 -12.04 18.06 21.84
C CYS A 132 -12.00 19.24 22.81
N SER A 133 -10.81 19.47 23.41
CA SER A 133 -10.53 20.70 24.15
C SER A 133 -9.55 21.55 23.35
N TYR A 134 -9.96 22.76 22.97
CA TYR A 134 -9.13 23.67 22.21
C TYR A 134 -9.30 25.11 22.74
N ASN A 135 -8.22 25.73 23.15
CA ASN A 135 -8.19 27.09 23.74
C ASN A 135 -9.19 27.30 24.87
N GLY A 136 -9.36 26.28 25.75
CA GLY A 136 -10.30 26.33 26.87
C GLY A 136 -11.77 26.06 26.50
N GLU A 137 -12.09 25.88 25.23
CA GLU A 137 -13.42 25.52 24.78
C GLU A 137 -13.57 24.01 24.55
N ILE A 138 -14.71 23.46 24.95
CA ILE A 138 -15.10 22.08 24.65
C ILE A 138 -15.95 22.08 23.38
N LEU A 139 -15.45 21.41 22.33
CA LEU A 139 -16.04 21.37 21.00
C LEU A 139 -16.18 19.93 20.50
N THR A 140 -17.07 19.70 19.54
CA THR A 140 -17.02 18.44 18.78
C THR A 140 -15.88 18.49 17.79
N LEU A 141 -15.29 17.32 17.49
CA LEU A 141 -14.19 17.19 16.54
C LEU A 141 -14.53 17.81 15.15
N ASP A 142 -15.79 17.70 14.73
CA ASP A 142 -16.25 18.27 13.46
C ASP A 142 -16.26 19.81 13.48
N LYS A 143 -16.69 20.42 14.59
CA LYS A 143 -16.64 21.88 14.74
C LYS A 143 -15.20 22.40 14.76
N LEU A 144 -14.29 21.70 15.44
CA LEU A 144 -12.89 22.09 15.48
C LEU A 144 -12.24 21.93 14.09
N ARG A 145 -12.49 20.83 13.40
CA ARG A 145 -12.05 20.61 12.02
C ARG A 145 -12.52 21.74 11.09
N TYR A 146 -13.78 22.15 11.19
CA TYR A 146 -14.33 23.25 10.39
C TYR A 146 -13.61 24.58 10.68
N ARG A 147 -13.34 24.89 11.95
CA ARG A 147 -12.53 26.08 12.33
C ARG A 147 -11.15 26.05 11.68
N PHE A 148 -10.47 24.91 11.73
CA PHE A 148 -9.14 24.73 11.14
C PHE A 148 -9.15 24.83 9.61
N THR A 149 -10.17 24.30 8.97
CA THR A 149 -10.36 24.47 7.52
C THR A 149 -10.52 25.94 7.15
N LYS A 150 -11.34 26.69 7.90
CA LYS A 150 -11.51 28.13 7.67
C LYS A 150 -10.24 28.95 7.95
N ALA A 151 -9.42 28.51 8.87
CA ALA A 151 -8.15 29.13 9.20
C ALA A 151 -7.01 28.78 8.23
N GLY A 152 -7.28 27.99 7.18
CA GLY A 152 -6.29 27.59 6.16
C GLY A 152 -5.25 26.59 6.68
N ILE A 153 -5.52 25.88 7.78
CA ILE A 153 -4.59 24.90 8.34
C ILE A 153 -4.50 23.69 7.41
N GLU A 154 -3.29 23.33 7.07
CA GLU A 154 -3.00 22.14 6.28
C GLU A 154 -3.36 20.88 7.09
N HIS A 155 -4.08 19.93 6.46
CA HIS A 155 -4.57 18.71 7.13
C HIS A 155 -5.45 18.93 8.37
N PRO A 156 -6.54 19.72 8.29
CA PRO A 156 -7.33 20.16 9.46
C PRO A 156 -7.91 19.02 10.28
N THR A 157 -8.16 17.85 9.69
CA THR A 157 -8.65 16.66 10.39
C THR A 157 -7.58 16.03 11.29
N ILE A 158 -6.33 15.98 10.81
CA ILE A 158 -5.20 15.44 11.58
C ILE A 158 -4.91 16.38 12.74
N GLU A 159 -4.88 17.68 12.48
CA GLU A 159 -4.63 18.70 13.50
C GLU A 159 -5.71 18.69 14.58
N ALA A 160 -6.98 18.65 14.19
CA ALA A 160 -8.09 18.64 15.16
C ALA A 160 -8.06 17.41 16.09
N LYS A 161 -7.58 16.26 15.62
CA LYS A 161 -7.48 15.04 16.45
C LYS A 161 -6.46 15.14 17.58
N LYS A 162 -5.49 16.04 17.51
CA LYS A 162 -4.51 16.27 18.59
C LYS A 162 -5.15 16.81 19.88
N TYR A 163 -6.37 17.34 19.80
CA TYR A 163 -7.10 17.97 20.89
C TYR A 163 -8.25 17.11 21.42
N LEU A 164 -8.31 15.82 21.05
CA LEU A 164 -9.27 14.87 21.60
C LEU A 164 -9.07 14.68 23.09
N LEU A 165 -10.17 14.65 23.86
CA LEU A 165 -10.23 14.35 25.29
C LEU A 165 -10.35 12.85 25.53
#